data_5afcc6f60aa2f434e0c2e0c52caaab74
#
_entry.id   5afcc6f60aa2f434e0c2e0c52caaab74
#
_cell.length_a   1.000
_cell.length_b   1.000
_cell.length_c   1.000
_cell.angle_alpha   90.00
_cell.angle_beta   90.00
_cell.angle_gamma   90.00
#
_symmetry.space_group_name_H-M   'P 1'
#
loop_
_entity.id
_entity.type
_entity.pdbx_description
1 polymer ?
#
loop_
_entity_poly.entity_id
_entity_poly.type
_entity_poly.pdbx_seq_one_letter_code
_entity_poly.pdbx_strand_id
1 'polypeptide(L)'
;MTNPTQYWVKRSTLTSRLGAAIGIVLIAVLISVPYWGGRAEMRLLVEVFYILALAQLWNLLAGYGGLVSVGQQAFLGFGGYMLFVLSIHVGVGAVWTVPLAGILGAIISLPVAFLVFRLRGHYFAIGTWVVAEVFMLVFAQIIVLGG
;
A
#
# COMPACT_ATOMS: atom_id res chain seq x y z
N MET A 1 -10.15 16.75 47.10
CA MET A 1 -11.18 16.60 46.05
C MET A 1 -10.67 17.38 44.85
N THR A 2 -10.04 16.71 43.91
CA THR A 2 -9.49 17.32 42.70
C THR A 2 -10.60 17.38 41.65
N ASN A 3 -10.92 18.59 41.23
CA ASN A 3 -11.94 18.90 40.24
C ASN A 3 -11.55 18.22 38.89
N PRO A 4 -12.40 17.39 38.27
CA PRO A 4 -12.07 16.83 36.97
C PRO A 4 -12.10 17.97 35.94
N THR A 5 -10.94 18.22 35.34
CA THR A 5 -10.81 19.16 34.24
C THR A 5 -11.67 18.71 33.07
N GLN A 6 -12.79 19.41 32.83
CA GLN A 6 -13.64 19.17 31.67
C GLN A 6 -12.85 19.53 30.40
N TYR A 7 -12.42 18.52 29.66
CA TYR A 7 -11.82 18.72 28.34
C TYR A 7 -12.90 18.96 27.30
N TRP A 8 -13.00 20.16 26.79
CA TRP A 8 -13.89 20.49 25.67
C TRP A 8 -13.17 20.13 24.36
N VAL A 9 -13.56 19.05 23.73
CA VAL A 9 -13.08 18.67 22.41
C VAL A 9 -13.84 19.47 21.36
N LYS A 10 -13.24 20.54 20.86
CA LYS A 10 -13.78 21.27 19.69
C LYS A 10 -13.51 20.46 18.43
N ARG A 11 -14.55 19.90 17.83
CA ARG A 11 -14.47 19.08 16.60
C ARG A 11 -14.06 19.86 15.34
N SER A 12 -14.16 21.17 15.33
CA SER A 12 -13.71 22.02 14.20
C SER A 12 -13.05 23.29 14.73
N THR A 13 -11.74 23.35 14.58
CA THR A 13 -10.95 24.57 14.77
C THR A 13 -10.75 25.25 13.43
N LEU A 14 -10.42 26.54 13.43
CA LEU A 14 -10.11 27.30 12.21
C LEU A 14 -8.97 26.63 11.44
N THR A 15 -7.98 26.11 12.14
CA THR A 15 -6.84 25.34 11.60
C THR A 15 -7.29 24.07 10.88
N SER A 16 -8.27 23.35 11.43
CA SER A 16 -8.83 22.15 10.81
C SER A 16 -9.60 22.46 9.53
N ARG A 17 -10.35 23.58 9.49
CA ARG A 17 -11.08 24.02 8.31
C ARG A 17 -10.13 24.50 7.20
N LEU A 18 -9.07 25.22 7.56
CA LEU A 18 -8.03 25.63 6.62
C LEU A 18 -7.30 24.41 6.05
N GLY A 19 -6.92 23.44 6.90
CA GLY A 19 -6.31 22.20 6.46
C GLY A 19 -7.20 21.40 5.51
N ALA A 20 -8.50 21.30 5.81
CA ALA A 20 -9.46 20.64 4.92
C ALA A 20 -9.62 21.39 3.59
N ALA A 21 -9.68 22.73 3.60
CA ALA A 21 -9.77 23.53 2.38
C ALA A 21 -8.53 23.35 1.50
N ILE A 22 -7.34 23.41 2.09
CA ILE A 22 -6.06 23.17 1.38
C ILE A 22 -6.06 21.76 0.80
N GLY A 23 -6.49 20.75 1.56
CA GLY A 23 -6.59 19.38 1.09
C GLY A 23 -7.53 19.22 -0.10
N ILE A 24 -8.70 19.84 -0.06
CA ILE A 24 -9.67 19.83 -1.17
C ILE A 24 -9.09 20.48 -2.42
N VAL A 25 -8.45 21.64 -2.28
CA VAL A 25 -7.81 22.34 -3.40
C VAL A 25 -6.71 21.49 -4.00
N LEU A 26 -5.88 20.86 -3.18
CA LEU A 26 -4.79 19.99 -3.63
C LEU A 26 -5.34 18.78 -4.39
N ILE A 27 -6.40 18.14 -3.89
CA ILE A 27 -7.07 17.04 -4.57
C ILE A 27 -7.65 17.50 -5.90
N ALA A 28 -8.30 18.67 -5.95
CA ALA A 28 -8.86 19.21 -7.19
C ALA A 28 -7.77 19.49 -8.24
N VAL A 29 -6.63 20.03 -7.82
CA VAL A 29 -5.47 20.23 -8.69
C VAL A 29 -4.95 18.90 -9.22
N LEU A 30 -4.77 17.90 -8.36
CA LEU A 30 -4.29 16.57 -8.76
C LEU A 30 -5.24 15.88 -9.76
N ILE A 31 -6.56 16.00 -9.57
CA ILE A 31 -7.57 15.48 -10.51
C ILE A 31 -7.51 16.22 -11.85
N SER A 32 -7.11 17.48 -11.88
CA SER A 32 -7.02 18.29 -13.11
C SER A 32 -5.76 17.98 -13.94
N VAL A 33 -4.69 17.45 -13.33
CA VAL A 33 -3.40 17.20 -14.03
C VAL A 33 -3.56 16.35 -15.31
N PRO A 34 -4.41 15.28 -15.39
CA PRO A 34 -4.56 14.50 -16.60
C PRO A 34 -5.03 15.30 -17.83
N TYR A 35 -5.64 16.47 -17.64
CA TYR A 35 -6.16 17.28 -18.73
C TYR A 35 -5.14 18.23 -19.36
N TRP A 36 -4.08 18.59 -18.63
CA TRP A 36 -3.06 19.54 -19.08
C TRP A 36 -1.62 19.05 -18.89
N GLY A 37 -1.41 18.01 -18.07
CA GLY A 37 -0.11 17.41 -17.83
C GLY A 37 0.34 16.51 -18.98
N GLY A 38 1.64 16.50 -19.25
CA GLY A 38 2.27 15.61 -20.21
C GLY A 38 2.47 14.18 -19.66
N ARG A 39 3.01 13.31 -20.50
CA ARG A 39 3.30 11.90 -20.11
C ARG A 39 4.30 11.78 -18.97
N ALA A 40 5.25 12.71 -18.88
CA ALA A 40 6.26 12.70 -17.84
C ALA A 40 5.67 13.05 -16.48
N GLU A 41 4.83 14.09 -16.41
CA GLU A 41 4.13 14.53 -15.20
C GLU A 41 3.18 13.44 -14.68
N MET A 42 2.45 12.77 -15.58
CA MET A 42 1.57 11.65 -15.23
C MET A 42 2.35 10.49 -14.64
N ARG A 43 3.52 10.16 -15.20
CA ARG A 43 4.37 9.10 -14.68
C ARG A 43 4.89 9.42 -13.27
N LEU A 44 5.34 10.66 -13.05
CA LEU A 44 5.78 11.13 -11.74
C LEU A 44 4.64 11.09 -10.71
N LEU A 45 3.43 11.49 -11.09
CA LEU A 45 2.27 11.41 -10.21
C LEU A 45 1.95 9.98 -9.79
N VAL A 46 1.96 9.05 -10.74
CA VAL A 46 1.74 7.62 -10.43
C VAL A 46 2.80 7.13 -9.46
N GLU A 47 4.07 7.49 -9.66
CA GLU A 47 5.17 7.11 -8.78
C GLU A 47 4.99 7.69 -7.37
N VAL A 48 4.66 8.97 -7.25
CA VAL A 48 4.39 9.63 -5.95
C VAL A 48 3.21 8.96 -5.25
N PHE A 49 2.11 8.71 -5.96
CA PHE A 49 0.93 8.10 -5.36
C PHE A 49 1.16 6.67 -4.88
N TYR A 50 1.90 5.86 -5.65
CA TYR A 50 2.17 4.51 -5.21
C TYR A 50 3.10 4.48 -3.98
N ILE A 51 4.12 5.34 -3.92
CA ILE A 51 4.99 5.49 -2.75
C ILE A 51 4.18 5.96 -1.53
N LEU A 52 3.30 6.93 -1.73
CA LEU A 52 2.44 7.45 -0.67
C LEU A 52 1.48 6.38 -0.14
N ALA A 53 0.89 5.58 -1.02
CA ALA A 53 0.04 4.45 -0.64
C ALA A 53 0.81 3.41 0.19
N LEU A 54 2.03 3.06 -0.24
CA LEU A 54 2.90 2.15 0.52
C LEU A 54 3.28 2.71 1.89
N ALA A 55 3.60 4.01 1.96
CA ALA A 55 3.91 4.68 3.23
C ALA A 55 2.71 4.67 4.19
N GLN A 56 1.49 4.88 3.68
CA GLN A 56 0.26 4.81 4.48
C GLN A 56 -0.03 3.39 4.97
N LEU A 57 0.15 2.38 4.13
CA LEU A 57 0.00 0.98 4.53
C LEU A 57 1.03 0.58 5.59
N TRP A 58 2.27 1.05 5.43
CA TRP A 58 3.30 0.82 6.44
C TRP A 58 2.97 1.52 7.76
N ASN A 59 2.50 2.77 7.71
CA ASN A 59 2.07 3.51 8.89
C ASN A 59 0.86 2.86 9.57
N LEU A 60 -0.07 2.29 8.81
CA LEU A 60 -1.19 1.53 9.37
C LEU A 60 -0.70 0.34 10.19
N LEU A 61 0.25 -0.41 9.66
CA LEU A 61 0.78 -1.61 10.33
C LEU A 61 1.71 -1.26 11.48
N ALA A 62 2.68 -0.36 11.26
CA ALA A 62 3.66 0.03 12.27
C ALA A 62 3.10 1.03 13.28
N GLY A 63 2.35 2.04 12.83
CA GLY A 63 1.85 3.11 13.69
C GLY A 63 0.65 2.68 14.52
N TYR A 64 -0.34 2.02 13.92
CA TYR A 64 -1.55 1.58 14.63
C TYR A 64 -1.44 0.15 15.15
N GLY A 65 -0.84 -0.75 14.39
CA GLY A 65 -0.68 -2.15 14.77
C GLY A 65 0.52 -2.42 15.68
N GLY A 66 1.48 -1.49 15.76
CA GLY A 66 2.74 -1.70 16.50
C GLY A 66 3.63 -2.78 15.89
N LEU A 67 3.37 -3.17 14.64
CA LEU A 67 4.04 -4.26 13.94
C LEU A 67 4.91 -3.71 12.81
N VAL A 68 6.21 -3.69 13.01
CA VAL A 68 7.16 -3.24 11.96
C VAL A 68 7.36 -4.37 10.95
N SER A 69 6.78 -4.22 9.76
CA SER A 69 6.95 -5.17 8.65
C SER A 69 8.01 -4.68 7.68
N VAL A 70 8.91 -5.57 7.28
CA VAL A 70 9.94 -5.34 6.24
C VAL A 70 9.57 -6.06 4.93
N GLY A 71 8.55 -6.93 4.97
CA GLY A 71 8.16 -7.79 3.85
C GLY A 71 7.15 -7.22 2.86
N GLN A 72 6.84 -5.93 2.90
CA GLN A 72 5.83 -5.31 2.03
C GLN A 72 6.17 -5.42 0.54
N GLN A 73 7.48 -5.37 0.21
CA GLN A 73 7.97 -5.51 -1.16
C GLN A 73 7.57 -6.85 -1.79
N ALA A 74 7.38 -7.92 -1.00
CA ALA A 74 6.92 -9.20 -1.51
C ALA A 74 5.54 -9.10 -2.16
N PHE A 75 4.61 -8.43 -1.49
CA PHE A 75 3.25 -8.23 -2.00
C PHE A 75 3.22 -7.25 -3.17
N LEU A 76 4.08 -6.24 -3.16
CA LEU A 76 4.24 -5.32 -4.29
C LEU A 76 4.76 -6.07 -5.52
N GLY A 77 5.82 -6.86 -5.36
CA GLY A 77 6.38 -7.71 -6.42
C GLY A 77 5.36 -8.71 -6.93
N PHE A 78 4.66 -9.42 -6.03
CA PHE A 78 3.58 -10.33 -6.38
C PHE A 78 2.48 -9.65 -7.20
N GLY A 79 2.03 -8.47 -6.78
CA GLY A 79 1.03 -7.68 -7.51
C GLY A 79 1.49 -7.35 -8.92
N GLY A 80 2.74 -6.91 -9.10
CA GLY A 80 3.34 -6.65 -10.40
C GLY A 80 3.39 -7.90 -11.30
N TYR A 81 3.80 -9.05 -10.76
CA TYR A 81 3.77 -10.32 -11.49
C TYR A 81 2.35 -10.72 -11.90
N MET A 82 1.38 -10.57 -11.01
CA MET A 82 -0.01 -10.90 -11.33
C MET A 82 -0.59 -9.96 -12.39
N LEU A 83 -0.26 -8.68 -12.37
CA LEU A 83 -0.64 -7.74 -13.45
C LEU A 83 -0.10 -8.21 -14.80
N PHE A 84 1.18 -8.62 -14.84
CA PHE A 84 1.81 -9.11 -16.05
C PHE A 84 1.15 -10.41 -16.56
N VAL A 85 0.97 -11.40 -15.68
CA VAL A 85 0.37 -12.69 -16.03
C VAL A 85 -1.06 -12.51 -16.53
N LEU A 86 -1.90 -11.78 -15.81
CA LEU A 86 -3.29 -11.57 -16.16
C LEU A 86 -3.44 -10.78 -17.47
N SER A 87 -2.59 -9.79 -17.71
CA SER A 87 -2.67 -8.96 -18.91
C SER A 87 -2.14 -9.68 -20.14
N ILE A 88 -1.00 -10.37 -20.05
CA ILE A 88 -0.31 -10.94 -21.23
C ILE A 88 -0.72 -12.40 -21.48
N HIS A 89 -0.77 -13.24 -20.44
CA HIS A 89 -1.05 -14.67 -20.62
C HIS A 89 -2.54 -15.00 -20.62
N VAL A 90 -3.32 -14.30 -19.79
CA VAL A 90 -4.77 -14.53 -19.72
C VAL A 90 -5.55 -13.61 -20.65
N GLY A 91 -4.95 -12.49 -21.08
CA GLY A 91 -5.59 -11.53 -21.98
C GLY A 91 -6.68 -10.68 -21.34
N VAL A 92 -6.63 -10.53 -20.00
CA VAL A 92 -7.60 -9.71 -19.26
C VAL A 92 -7.34 -8.23 -19.55
N GLY A 93 -8.41 -7.48 -19.85
CA GLY A 93 -8.30 -6.03 -20.07
C GLY A 93 -7.72 -5.30 -18.87
N ALA A 94 -6.86 -4.30 -19.13
CA ALA A 94 -6.07 -3.58 -18.11
C ALA A 94 -6.89 -3.07 -16.90
N VAL A 95 -8.15 -2.67 -17.12
CA VAL A 95 -9.04 -2.17 -16.06
C VAL A 95 -9.39 -3.27 -15.04
N TRP A 96 -9.57 -4.52 -15.51
CA TRP A 96 -9.91 -5.65 -14.66
C TRP A 96 -8.70 -6.35 -14.05
N THR A 97 -7.52 -6.18 -14.64
CA THR A 97 -6.27 -6.77 -14.16
C THR A 97 -5.90 -6.28 -12.76
N VAL A 98 -6.09 -4.98 -12.50
CA VAL A 98 -5.75 -4.36 -11.19
C VAL A 98 -6.58 -4.94 -10.04
N PRO A 99 -7.93 -4.94 -10.08
CA PRO A 99 -8.72 -5.53 -9.01
C PRO A 99 -8.50 -7.04 -8.86
N LEU A 100 -8.31 -7.78 -9.96
CA LEU A 100 -8.01 -9.21 -9.89
C LEU A 100 -6.66 -9.50 -9.23
N ALA A 101 -5.61 -8.76 -9.58
CA ALA A 101 -4.30 -8.87 -8.92
C ALA A 101 -4.40 -8.54 -7.42
N GLY A 102 -5.21 -7.55 -7.05
CA GLY A 102 -5.50 -7.22 -5.66
C GLY A 102 -6.20 -8.37 -4.90
N ILE A 103 -7.18 -9.00 -5.50
CA ILE A 103 -7.88 -10.16 -4.91
C ILE A 103 -6.91 -11.34 -4.72
N LEU A 104 -6.10 -11.65 -5.73
CA LEU A 104 -5.10 -12.71 -5.63
C LEU A 104 -4.05 -12.42 -4.56
N GLY A 105 -3.61 -11.15 -4.45
CA GLY A 105 -2.75 -10.70 -3.37
C GLY A 105 -3.38 -10.86 -1.99
N ALA A 106 -4.67 -10.54 -1.86
CA ALA A 106 -5.42 -10.73 -0.62
C ALA A 106 -5.53 -12.23 -0.24
N ILE A 107 -5.79 -13.11 -1.21
CA ILE A 107 -5.86 -14.57 -0.96
C ILE A 107 -4.51 -15.10 -0.46
N ILE A 108 -3.41 -14.71 -1.10
CA ILE A 108 -2.06 -15.15 -0.69
C ILE A 108 -1.65 -14.52 0.65
N SER A 109 -2.14 -13.34 0.97
CA SER A 109 -1.83 -12.70 2.25
C SER A 109 -2.39 -13.47 3.46
N LEU A 110 -3.47 -14.23 3.30
CA LEU A 110 -4.10 -14.99 4.40
C LEU A 110 -3.15 -16.03 5.03
N PRO A 111 -2.55 -16.97 4.27
CA PRO A 111 -1.62 -17.94 4.85
C PRO A 111 -0.36 -17.28 5.40
N VAL A 112 0.13 -16.21 4.75
CA VAL A 112 1.28 -15.44 5.24
C VAL A 112 0.95 -14.75 6.57
N ALA A 113 -0.20 -14.11 6.66
CA ALA A 113 -0.67 -13.46 7.88
C ALA A 113 -0.83 -14.48 9.02
N PHE A 114 -1.43 -15.64 8.75
CA PHE A 114 -1.59 -16.71 9.74
C PHE A 114 -0.24 -17.19 10.30
N LEU A 115 0.79 -17.25 9.45
CA LEU A 115 2.13 -17.64 9.87
C LEU A 115 2.83 -16.52 10.66
N VAL A 116 2.81 -15.30 10.14
CA VAL A 116 3.64 -14.20 10.63
C VAL A 116 3.04 -13.53 11.86
N PHE A 117 1.71 -13.43 11.99
CA PHE A 117 1.06 -12.83 13.17
C PHE A 117 1.20 -13.66 14.46
N ARG A 118 1.75 -14.87 14.39
CA ARG A 118 2.16 -15.63 15.58
C ARG A 118 3.46 -15.10 16.19
N LEU A 119 4.24 -14.32 15.44
CA LEU A 119 5.49 -13.73 15.87
C LEU A 119 5.23 -12.39 16.56
N ARG A 120 6.07 -12.05 17.54
CA ARG A 120 5.94 -10.80 18.31
C ARG A 120 7.23 -10.00 18.27
N GLY A 121 7.11 -8.67 18.35
CA GLY A 121 8.25 -7.76 18.41
C GLY A 121 9.20 -7.91 17.22
N HIS A 122 10.48 -8.02 17.47
CA HIS A 122 11.53 -8.11 16.45
C HIS A 122 11.42 -9.37 15.57
N TYR A 123 10.88 -10.48 16.11
CA TYR A 123 10.68 -11.70 15.34
C TYR A 123 9.65 -11.51 14.23
N PHE A 124 8.69 -10.62 14.40
CA PHE A 124 7.74 -10.28 13.34
C PHE A 124 8.44 -9.62 12.15
N ALA A 125 9.35 -8.67 12.39
CA ALA A 125 10.12 -8.00 11.34
C ALA A 125 11.00 -9.00 10.57
N ILE A 126 11.69 -9.89 11.29
CA ILE A 126 12.52 -10.95 10.69
C ILE A 126 11.65 -11.93 9.90
N GLY A 127 10.51 -12.36 10.44
CA GLY A 127 9.58 -13.27 9.77
C GLY A 127 9.02 -12.68 8.48
N THR A 128 8.66 -11.39 8.45
CA THR A 128 8.20 -10.71 7.24
C THR A 128 9.30 -10.58 6.20
N TRP A 129 10.54 -10.37 6.61
CA TRP A 129 11.69 -10.37 5.70
C TRP A 129 11.92 -11.75 5.07
N VAL A 130 11.93 -12.81 5.88
CA VAL A 130 12.06 -14.17 5.36
C VAL A 130 10.96 -14.51 4.35
N VAL A 131 9.72 -14.09 4.60
CA VAL A 131 8.63 -14.25 3.64
C VAL A 131 8.95 -13.53 2.33
N ALA A 132 9.50 -12.32 2.37
CA ALA A 132 9.88 -11.59 1.17
C ALA A 132 10.96 -12.32 0.37
N GLU A 133 11.97 -12.89 1.04
CA GLU A 133 13.00 -13.70 0.39
C GLU A 133 12.42 -14.97 -0.25
N VAL A 134 11.50 -15.64 0.43
CA VAL A 134 10.81 -16.82 -0.14
C VAL A 134 10.04 -16.44 -1.41
N PHE A 135 9.31 -15.33 -1.40
CA PHE A 135 8.62 -14.82 -2.59
C PHE A 135 9.61 -14.56 -3.72
N MET A 136 10.71 -13.85 -3.44
CA MET A 136 11.74 -13.57 -4.43
C MET A 136 12.30 -14.86 -5.04
N LEU A 137 12.66 -15.84 -4.22
CA LEU A 137 13.21 -17.12 -4.69
C LEU A 137 12.20 -17.92 -5.51
N VAL A 138 10.94 -17.98 -5.11
CA VAL A 138 9.88 -18.67 -5.84
C VAL A 138 9.66 -18.04 -7.21
N PHE A 139 9.56 -16.70 -7.28
CA PHE A 139 9.34 -16.01 -8.55
C PHE A 139 10.57 -16.05 -9.47
N ALA A 140 11.80 -16.05 -8.92
CA ALA A 140 13.02 -16.21 -9.70
C ALA A 140 13.12 -17.59 -10.39
N GLN A 141 12.42 -18.61 -9.90
CA GLN A 141 12.38 -19.96 -10.53
C GLN A 141 11.37 -20.04 -11.68
N ILE A 142 10.50 -19.06 -11.84
CA ILE A 142 9.46 -19.09 -12.88
C ILE A 142 9.99 -18.43 -14.16
N ILE A 143 10.70 -19.21 -14.98
CA ILE A 143 11.34 -18.77 -16.22
C ILE A 143 10.37 -18.08 -17.18
N VAL A 144 9.10 -18.52 -17.24
CA VAL A 144 8.05 -17.95 -18.09
C VAL A 144 7.72 -16.49 -17.73
N LEU A 145 8.04 -16.07 -16.51
CA LEU A 145 7.77 -14.73 -16.00
C LEU A 145 9.02 -13.84 -15.96
N GLY A 146 10.12 -14.27 -16.57
CA GLY A 146 11.36 -13.48 -16.69
C GLY A 146 12.31 -13.64 -15.50
N GLY A 147 12.25 -14.78 -14.82
CA GLY A 147 13.25 -15.19 -13.81
C GLY A 147 14.58 -15.60 -14.44
#